data_0bf1569339c99d61a5d2c925b603c463
#
_entry.id   0bf1569339c99d61a5d2c925b603c463
#
_cell.length_a   1.000
_cell.length_b   1.000
_cell.length_c   1.000
_cell.angle_alpha   90.00
_cell.angle_beta   90.00
_cell.angle_gamma   90.00
#
_symmetry.space_group_name_H-M   'P 1'
#
loop_
_entity.id
_entity.type
_entity.pdbx_description
1 polymer ?
#
loop_
_entity_poly.entity_id
_entity_poly.type
_entity_poly.pdbx_seq_one_letter_code
_entity_poly.pdbx_strand_id
1 'polypeptide(L)'
;MAQSKGLRNMTVGSPAGHIFYFALPLLAGSFLQQFYNMVDSWVVGNFVGDGALAAVGVGAPVIFLFSSLFMGVSNGGTVVIAQFFGAGKPERVRDAIDTVYTAFVCGAVPLSILAVLLVKPLLFALRVEDAAYHEAFVYLMVVCAGLVGTIGYNLNAGILRGLGNSRTTLLFLAVSTILNIVLDLLFVLVFRWGVFGVAFATIVAQAISWLFGLTYINRAYPDFAIRPFCFRFDRELFKEIMRIGLPSGLHMSLVALGSMVVMSKINSFGHDFTAAYNVGSKLDSMAFLPIQSLASAVVAYVGQNMGAKKMDRVRKGVRVTLVSSVVWATVMLVLIPLGPTLIGFFSDTPAVIEAGARYLTCIMPFYLLFSVMFCLNNAMQGAGDSLFSMINAILSLILVRVPMVYFLANRFGPDYMYYGIGIGWVVGCALSIVYYLSGHWKRFGSLADK
;
A
#
# COMPACT_ATOMS: atom_id res chain seq x y z
N MET A 1 -0.52 30.41 -12.81
CA MET A 1 -1.54 29.50 -12.27
C MET A 1 -2.03 30.07 -10.95
N ALA A 2 -3.32 30.42 -10.86
CA ALA A 2 -3.93 30.73 -9.59
C ALA A 2 -3.76 29.50 -8.67
N GLN A 3 -3.25 29.69 -7.47
CA GLN A 3 -3.15 28.63 -6.46
C GLN A 3 -4.59 28.20 -6.11
N SER A 4 -5.10 27.17 -6.77
CA SER A 4 -6.35 26.55 -6.35
C SER A 4 -6.15 26.03 -4.93
N LYS A 5 -7.05 26.42 -4.01
CA LYS A 5 -6.95 26.08 -2.58
C LYS A 5 -6.73 24.57 -2.41
N GLY A 6 -5.55 24.17 -1.91
CA GLY A 6 -5.23 22.80 -1.55
C GLY A 6 -4.23 22.06 -2.46
N LEU A 7 -4.03 22.48 -3.71
CA LEU A 7 -2.98 21.91 -4.58
C LEU A 7 -1.61 22.50 -4.22
N ARG A 8 -0.60 21.64 -4.15
CA ARG A 8 0.72 22.10 -3.72
C ARG A 8 1.78 21.88 -4.79
N ASN A 9 2.33 22.99 -5.26
CA ASN A 9 3.50 22.97 -6.11
C ASN A 9 4.76 22.73 -5.26
N MET A 10 5.34 21.54 -5.37
CA MET A 10 6.53 21.14 -4.59
C MET A 10 7.84 21.53 -5.27
N THR A 11 7.80 22.22 -6.40
CA THR A 11 8.99 22.62 -7.16
C THR A 11 9.64 23.90 -6.63
N VAL A 12 9.01 24.60 -5.66
CA VAL A 12 9.49 25.82 -5.01
C VAL A 12 9.37 25.67 -3.49
N GLY A 13 10.15 26.46 -2.72
CA GLY A 13 10.11 26.41 -1.25
C GLY A 13 10.96 25.29 -0.62
N SER A 14 10.76 25.00 0.67
CA SER A 14 11.56 24.03 1.44
C SER A 14 11.22 22.57 1.08
N PRO A 15 12.19 21.73 0.66
CA PRO A 15 11.97 20.30 0.43
C PRO A 15 11.41 19.57 1.66
N ALA A 16 12.01 19.80 2.84
CA ALA A 16 11.56 19.20 4.09
C ALA A 16 10.12 19.60 4.43
N GLY A 17 9.81 20.90 4.33
CA GLY A 17 8.45 21.39 4.58
C GLY A 17 7.40 20.77 3.69
N HIS A 18 7.73 20.48 2.41
CA HIS A 18 6.82 19.81 1.49
C HIS A 18 6.62 18.34 1.86
N ILE A 19 7.70 17.61 2.13
CA ILE A 19 7.67 16.17 2.43
C ILE A 19 6.90 15.94 3.73
N PHE A 20 7.20 16.65 4.81
CA PHE A 20 6.50 16.47 6.09
C PHE A 20 5.03 16.89 6.01
N TYR A 21 4.72 18.03 5.39
CA TYR A 21 3.34 18.48 5.23
C TYR A 21 2.49 17.50 4.44
N PHE A 22 3.10 16.80 3.46
CA PHE A 22 2.42 15.80 2.66
C PHE A 22 2.35 14.45 3.37
N ALA A 23 3.40 14.06 4.10
CA ALA A 23 3.48 12.77 4.80
C ALA A 23 2.54 12.71 6.02
N LEU A 24 2.38 13.81 6.78
CA LEU A 24 1.55 13.82 7.98
C LEU A 24 0.08 13.41 7.75
N PRO A 25 -0.65 13.95 6.75
CA PRO A 25 -1.99 13.47 6.47
C PRO A 25 -2.02 12.01 6.00
N LEU A 26 -1.00 11.54 5.26
CA LEU A 26 -0.91 10.14 4.86
C LEU A 26 -0.69 9.23 6.07
N LEU A 27 0.15 9.66 7.01
CA LEU A 27 0.37 8.94 8.28
C LEU A 27 -0.92 8.86 9.10
N ALA A 28 -1.62 9.98 9.27
CA ALA A 28 -2.93 9.98 9.93
C ALA A 28 -3.93 9.06 9.23
N GLY A 29 -3.92 9.04 7.89
CA GLY A 29 -4.72 8.11 7.10
C GLY A 29 -4.36 6.65 7.34
N SER A 30 -3.06 6.33 7.42
CA SER A 30 -2.61 4.96 7.71
C SER A 30 -3.03 4.49 9.10
N PHE A 31 -2.97 5.35 10.12
CA PHE A 31 -3.50 5.05 11.45
C PHE A 31 -5.03 4.85 11.43
N LEU A 32 -5.75 5.71 10.71
CA LEU A 32 -7.20 5.57 10.55
C LEU A 32 -7.58 4.27 9.86
N GLN A 33 -6.80 3.85 8.85
CA GLN A 33 -6.97 2.56 8.17
C GLN A 33 -6.73 1.38 9.11
N GLN A 34 -5.72 1.43 9.98
CA GLN A 34 -5.48 0.38 10.97
C GLN A 34 -6.60 0.32 12.01
N PHE A 35 -7.08 1.47 12.47
CA PHE A 35 -8.23 1.55 13.36
C PHE A 35 -9.48 0.96 12.72
N TYR A 36 -9.75 1.30 11.46
CA TYR A 36 -10.83 0.71 10.68
C TYR A 36 -10.73 -0.83 10.63
N ASN A 37 -9.56 -1.37 10.23
CA ASN A 37 -9.37 -2.82 10.16
C ASN A 37 -9.59 -3.52 11.51
N MET A 38 -9.24 -2.85 12.61
CA MET A 38 -9.45 -3.37 13.96
C MET A 38 -10.94 -3.38 14.33
N VAL A 39 -11.69 -2.30 14.04
CA VAL A 39 -13.12 -2.22 14.28
C VAL A 39 -13.88 -3.25 13.45
N ASP A 40 -13.55 -3.38 12.16
CA ASP A 40 -14.15 -4.35 11.25
C ASP A 40 -13.95 -5.80 11.78
N SER A 41 -12.72 -6.16 12.15
CA SER A 41 -12.42 -7.47 12.74
C SER A 41 -13.16 -7.69 14.07
N TRP A 42 -13.32 -6.64 14.88
CA TRP A 42 -14.04 -6.69 16.14
C TRP A 42 -15.54 -6.91 15.92
N VAL A 43 -16.15 -6.21 14.97
CA VAL A 43 -17.57 -6.39 14.60
C VAL A 43 -17.81 -7.81 14.09
N VAL A 44 -16.95 -8.29 13.18
CA VAL A 44 -17.05 -9.63 12.62
C VAL A 44 -16.92 -10.70 13.70
N GLY A 45 -15.87 -10.64 14.52
CA GLY A 45 -15.61 -11.65 15.56
C GLY A 45 -16.68 -11.71 16.64
N ASN A 46 -17.19 -10.56 17.10
CA ASN A 46 -18.14 -10.54 18.21
C ASN A 46 -19.61 -10.75 17.80
N PHE A 47 -19.98 -10.35 16.59
CA PHE A 47 -21.40 -10.33 16.20
C PHE A 47 -21.75 -11.28 15.06
N VAL A 48 -20.76 -11.76 14.29
CA VAL A 48 -21.01 -12.71 13.19
C VAL A 48 -20.48 -14.10 13.54
N GLY A 49 -19.29 -14.18 14.15
CA GLY A 49 -18.71 -15.43 14.65
C GLY A 49 -17.36 -15.79 14.03
N ASP A 50 -16.75 -16.86 14.55
CA ASP A 50 -15.39 -17.30 14.21
C ASP A 50 -15.22 -17.70 12.73
N GLY A 51 -16.23 -18.33 12.14
CA GLY A 51 -16.23 -18.70 10.72
C GLY A 51 -16.14 -17.48 9.81
N ALA A 52 -16.84 -16.40 10.17
CA ALA A 52 -16.79 -15.14 9.46
C ALA A 52 -15.41 -14.45 9.59
N LEU A 53 -14.83 -14.50 10.77
CA LEU A 53 -13.50 -13.93 11.00
C LEU A 53 -12.43 -14.69 10.18
N ALA A 54 -12.53 -16.02 10.13
CA ALA A 54 -11.69 -16.85 9.27
C ALA A 54 -11.89 -16.53 7.79
N ALA A 55 -13.13 -16.32 7.36
CA ALA A 55 -13.48 -15.96 5.98
C ALA A 55 -12.86 -14.61 5.55
N VAL A 56 -12.94 -13.60 6.39
CA VAL A 56 -12.29 -12.29 6.15
C VAL A 56 -10.76 -12.44 6.09
N GLY A 57 -10.18 -13.25 6.98
CA GLY A 57 -8.75 -13.54 6.99
C GLY A 57 -8.25 -14.19 5.70
N VAL A 58 -8.99 -15.18 5.19
CA VAL A 58 -8.68 -15.84 3.90
C VAL A 58 -8.92 -14.89 2.72
N GLY A 59 -9.95 -14.06 2.80
CA GLY A 59 -10.34 -13.14 1.74
C GLY A 59 -9.34 -12.00 1.50
N ALA A 60 -8.71 -11.49 2.56
CA ALA A 60 -7.86 -10.31 2.48
C ALA A 60 -6.67 -10.46 1.49
N PRO A 61 -5.88 -11.54 1.47
CA PRO A 61 -4.81 -11.74 0.48
C PRO A 61 -5.32 -11.84 -0.95
N VAL A 62 -6.48 -12.46 -1.16
CA VAL A 62 -7.10 -12.61 -2.48
C VAL A 62 -7.52 -11.26 -3.04
N ILE A 63 -8.21 -10.45 -2.21
CA ILE A 63 -8.64 -9.09 -2.57
C ILE A 63 -7.42 -8.21 -2.85
N PHE A 64 -6.37 -8.34 -2.03
CA PHE A 64 -5.13 -7.59 -2.23
C PHE A 64 -4.47 -7.92 -3.56
N LEU A 65 -4.44 -9.19 -3.97
CA LEU A 65 -3.87 -9.63 -5.25
C LEU A 65 -4.57 -8.94 -6.43
N PHE A 66 -5.90 -8.94 -6.48
CA PHE A 66 -6.65 -8.25 -7.54
C PHE A 66 -6.49 -6.72 -7.46
N SER A 67 -6.53 -6.16 -6.24
CA SER A 67 -6.43 -4.72 -6.05
C SER A 67 -5.03 -4.19 -6.38
N SER A 68 -3.97 -4.95 -6.13
CA SER A 68 -2.58 -4.52 -6.29
C SER A 68 -2.23 -4.14 -7.73
N LEU A 69 -2.81 -4.82 -8.74
CA LEU A 69 -2.60 -4.48 -10.15
C LEU A 69 -3.15 -3.08 -10.46
N PHE A 70 -4.37 -2.77 -10.00
CA PHE A 70 -4.97 -1.45 -10.21
C PHE A 70 -4.36 -0.37 -9.30
N MET A 71 -3.94 -0.72 -8.09
CA MET A 71 -3.13 0.19 -7.27
C MET A 71 -1.83 0.56 -8.00
N GLY A 72 -1.23 -0.39 -8.71
CA GLY A 72 -0.10 -0.13 -9.60
C GLY A 72 -0.44 0.88 -10.69
N VAL A 73 -1.53 0.70 -11.42
CA VAL A 73 -2.00 1.65 -12.45
C VAL A 73 -2.27 3.03 -11.84
N SER A 74 -2.91 3.09 -10.67
CA SER A 74 -3.12 4.34 -9.93
C SER A 74 -1.80 5.01 -9.55
N ASN A 75 -0.79 4.24 -9.12
CA ASN A 75 0.55 4.76 -8.82
C ASN A 75 1.25 5.29 -10.09
N GLY A 76 1.14 4.57 -11.22
CA GLY A 76 1.62 5.04 -12.52
C GLY A 76 0.98 6.37 -12.92
N GLY A 77 -0.35 6.47 -12.79
CA GLY A 77 -1.09 7.71 -12.98
C GLY A 77 -0.62 8.83 -12.05
N THR A 78 -0.43 8.53 -10.77
CA THR A 78 0.10 9.49 -9.78
C THR A 78 1.44 10.10 -10.22
N VAL A 79 2.37 9.26 -10.69
CA VAL A 79 3.71 9.72 -11.13
C VAL A 79 3.62 10.55 -12.40
N VAL A 80 2.85 10.10 -13.41
CA VAL A 80 2.68 10.83 -14.67
C VAL A 80 2.02 12.18 -14.44
N ILE A 81 0.95 12.23 -13.64
CA ILE A 81 0.26 13.47 -13.24
C ILE A 81 1.21 14.39 -12.48
N ALA A 82 1.98 13.87 -11.51
CA ALA A 82 2.94 14.66 -10.74
C ALA A 82 4.01 15.29 -11.63
N GLN A 83 4.53 14.55 -12.62
CA GLN A 83 5.53 15.07 -13.54
C GLN A 83 4.98 16.18 -14.44
N PHE A 84 3.81 16.01 -15.03
CA PHE A 84 3.20 17.06 -15.85
C PHE A 84 2.76 18.27 -15.03
N PHE A 85 2.26 18.04 -13.81
CA PHE A 85 1.93 19.14 -12.89
C PHE A 85 3.16 19.94 -12.50
N GLY A 86 4.26 19.25 -12.18
CA GLY A 86 5.54 19.88 -11.88
C GLY A 86 6.16 20.64 -13.07
N ALA A 87 5.94 20.14 -14.29
CA ALA A 87 6.35 20.79 -15.54
C ALA A 87 5.50 22.01 -15.92
N GLY A 88 4.40 22.25 -15.20
CA GLY A 88 3.50 23.36 -15.50
C GLY A 88 2.65 23.16 -16.77
N LYS A 89 2.36 21.90 -17.15
CA LYS A 89 1.59 21.52 -18.33
C LYS A 89 0.17 21.05 -17.95
N PRO A 90 -0.78 21.93 -17.61
CA PRO A 90 -2.12 21.55 -17.12
C PRO A 90 -2.94 20.75 -18.12
N GLU A 91 -2.76 21.00 -19.41
CA GLU A 91 -3.46 20.25 -20.49
C GLU A 91 -3.04 18.77 -20.45
N ARG A 92 -1.74 18.48 -20.35
CA ARG A 92 -1.23 17.11 -20.26
C ARG A 92 -1.62 16.42 -18.96
N VAL A 93 -1.78 17.18 -17.86
CA VAL A 93 -2.34 16.65 -16.59
C VAL A 93 -3.77 16.19 -16.82
N ARG A 94 -4.59 16.99 -17.52
CA ARG A 94 -5.97 16.63 -17.88
C ARG A 94 -6.01 15.39 -18.77
N ASP A 95 -5.19 15.34 -19.83
CA ASP A 95 -5.10 14.17 -20.72
C ASP A 95 -4.72 12.90 -19.96
N ALA A 96 -3.80 13.00 -19.00
CA ALA A 96 -3.40 11.88 -18.15
C ALA A 96 -4.56 11.42 -17.24
N ILE A 97 -5.31 12.35 -16.65
CA ILE A 97 -6.50 12.05 -15.83
C ILE A 97 -7.58 11.37 -16.69
N ASP A 98 -7.90 11.93 -17.86
CA ASP A 98 -8.90 11.38 -18.76
C ASP A 98 -8.49 9.97 -19.26
N THR A 99 -7.21 9.76 -19.58
CA THR A 99 -6.67 8.46 -20.02
C THR A 99 -6.77 7.40 -18.93
N VAL A 100 -6.34 7.74 -17.70
CA VAL A 100 -6.40 6.82 -16.56
C VAL A 100 -7.84 6.47 -16.18
N TYR A 101 -8.74 7.45 -16.24
CA TYR A 101 -10.17 7.22 -15.98
C TYR A 101 -10.84 6.38 -17.07
N THR A 102 -10.52 6.63 -18.35
CA THR A 102 -10.99 5.78 -19.44
C THR A 102 -10.53 4.34 -19.27
N ALA A 103 -9.24 4.14 -18.96
CA ALA A 103 -8.69 2.81 -18.67
C ALA A 103 -9.38 2.14 -17.47
N PHE A 104 -9.69 2.92 -16.43
CA PHE A 104 -10.44 2.45 -15.27
C PHE A 104 -11.84 1.99 -15.62
N VAL A 105 -12.61 2.83 -16.31
CA VAL A 105 -14.01 2.50 -16.71
C VAL A 105 -14.05 1.26 -17.60
N CYS A 106 -13.11 1.14 -18.53
CA CYS A 106 -13.03 -0.01 -19.44
C CYS A 106 -12.47 -1.28 -18.77
N GLY A 107 -11.60 -1.15 -17.77
CA GLY A 107 -10.85 -2.27 -17.17
C GLY A 107 -11.42 -2.78 -15.84
N ALA A 108 -12.06 -1.92 -15.04
CA ALA A 108 -12.50 -2.30 -13.69
C ALA A 108 -13.66 -3.30 -13.69
N VAL A 109 -14.61 -3.14 -14.60
CA VAL A 109 -15.76 -4.07 -14.73
C VAL A 109 -15.29 -5.46 -15.20
N PRO A 110 -14.52 -5.60 -16.30
CA PRO A 110 -13.97 -6.89 -16.69
C PRO A 110 -13.14 -7.55 -15.59
N LEU A 111 -12.35 -6.77 -14.84
CA LEU A 111 -11.60 -7.32 -13.72
C LEU A 111 -12.50 -7.82 -12.60
N SER A 112 -13.54 -7.06 -12.24
CA SER A 112 -14.51 -7.52 -11.22
C SER A 112 -15.17 -8.82 -11.65
N ILE A 113 -15.57 -8.94 -12.91
CA ILE A 113 -16.13 -10.18 -13.46
C ILE A 113 -15.11 -11.33 -13.37
N LEU A 114 -13.87 -11.08 -13.81
CA LEU A 114 -12.79 -12.08 -13.72
C LEU A 114 -12.55 -12.51 -12.27
N ALA A 115 -12.48 -11.55 -11.34
CA ALA A 115 -12.27 -11.83 -9.93
C ALA A 115 -13.41 -12.69 -9.37
N VAL A 116 -14.65 -12.38 -9.68
CA VAL A 116 -15.85 -13.18 -9.29
C VAL A 116 -15.76 -14.59 -9.83
N LEU A 117 -15.40 -14.77 -11.10
CA LEU A 117 -15.24 -16.10 -11.73
C LEU A 117 -14.12 -16.92 -11.08
N LEU A 118 -13.07 -16.25 -10.60
CA LEU A 118 -11.91 -16.90 -9.98
C LEU A 118 -12.10 -17.21 -8.50
N VAL A 119 -13.16 -16.72 -7.83
CA VAL A 119 -13.38 -16.98 -6.39
C VAL A 119 -13.37 -18.47 -6.06
N LYS A 120 -14.17 -19.30 -6.77
CA LYS A 120 -14.24 -20.75 -6.53
C LYS A 120 -12.90 -21.45 -6.75
N PRO A 121 -12.21 -21.30 -7.90
CA PRO A 121 -10.89 -21.87 -8.11
C PRO A 121 -9.87 -21.48 -7.05
N LEU A 122 -9.90 -20.21 -6.59
CA LEU A 122 -8.97 -19.72 -5.58
C LEU A 122 -9.23 -20.30 -4.20
N LEU A 123 -10.49 -20.39 -3.76
CA LEU A 123 -10.85 -21.04 -2.50
C LEU A 123 -10.45 -22.53 -2.51
N PHE A 124 -10.64 -23.23 -3.62
CA PHE A 124 -10.19 -24.59 -3.78
C PHE A 124 -8.66 -24.71 -3.70
N ALA A 125 -7.94 -23.83 -4.39
CA ALA A 125 -6.47 -23.81 -4.36
C ALA A 125 -5.91 -23.50 -2.97
N LEU A 126 -6.60 -22.65 -2.20
CA LEU A 126 -6.24 -22.27 -0.82
C LEU A 126 -6.63 -23.35 0.20
N ARG A 127 -7.32 -24.42 -0.21
CA ARG A 127 -7.78 -25.51 0.66
C ARG A 127 -8.53 -24.99 1.90
N VAL A 128 -9.46 -24.07 1.68
CA VAL A 128 -10.26 -23.51 2.78
C VAL A 128 -11.10 -24.60 3.40
N GLU A 129 -11.13 -24.65 4.74
CA GLU A 129 -11.90 -25.63 5.50
C GLU A 129 -13.40 -25.50 5.21
N ASP A 130 -14.12 -26.63 5.15
CA ASP A 130 -15.54 -26.67 4.82
C ASP A 130 -16.39 -25.77 5.75
N ALA A 131 -16.00 -25.67 7.02
CA ALA A 131 -16.66 -24.83 8.02
C ALA A 131 -16.64 -23.32 7.68
N ALA A 132 -15.57 -22.83 7.05
CA ALA A 132 -15.41 -21.42 6.68
C ALA A 132 -15.67 -21.16 5.18
N TYR A 133 -15.83 -22.23 4.37
CA TYR A 133 -15.90 -22.11 2.91
C TYR A 133 -17.10 -21.26 2.45
N HIS A 134 -18.29 -21.51 2.98
CA HIS A 134 -19.49 -20.78 2.56
C HIS A 134 -19.35 -19.28 2.84
N GLU A 135 -18.89 -18.92 4.03
CA GLU A 135 -18.72 -17.53 4.44
C GLU A 135 -17.63 -16.82 3.65
N ALA A 136 -16.48 -17.51 3.42
CA ALA A 136 -15.40 -17.00 2.57
C ALA A 136 -15.87 -16.80 1.11
N PHE A 137 -16.67 -17.72 0.59
CA PHE A 137 -17.25 -17.59 -0.74
C PHE A 137 -18.17 -16.39 -0.87
N VAL A 138 -19.12 -16.22 0.08
CA VAL A 138 -20.03 -15.07 0.09
C VAL A 138 -19.27 -13.75 0.22
N TYR A 139 -18.33 -13.68 1.15
CA TYR A 139 -17.48 -12.49 1.36
C TYR A 139 -16.73 -12.09 0.11
N LEU A 140 -15.99 -13.03 -0.48
CA LEU A 140 -15.19 -12.78 -1.67
C LEU A 140 -16.05 -12.42 -2.89
N MET A 141 -17.19 -13.11 -3.08
CA MET A 141 -18.11 -12.79 -4.19
C MET A 141 -18.58 -11.34 -4.13
N VAL A 142 -19.00 -10.88 -2.96
CA VAL A 142 -19.50 -9.52 -2.76
C VAL A 142 -18.38 -8.50 -2.96
N VAL A 143 -17.23 -8.70 -2.30
CA VAL A 143 -16.11 -7.73 -2.40
C VAL A 143 -15.53 -7.70 -3.81
N CYS A 144 -15.38 -8.85 -4.48
CA CYS A 144 -14.92 -8.90 -5.88
C CYS A 144 -15.89 -8.24 -6.85
N ALA A 145 -17.19 -8.39 -6.65
CA ALA A 145 -18.21 -7.66 -7.43
C ALA A 145 -18.12 -6.13 -7.22
N GLY A 146 -17.76 -5.70 -6.02
CA GLY A 146 -17.61 -4.29 -5.65
C GLY A 146 -16.24 -3.67 -5.90
N LEU A 147 -15.28 -4.38 -6.51
CA LEU A 147 -13.92 -3.87 -6.77
C LEU A 147 -13.89 -2.54 -7.53
N VAL A 148 -14.89 -2.28 -8.37
CA VAL A 148 -15.02 -1.00 -9.11
C VAL A 148 -15.00 0.19 -8.15
N GLY A 149 -15.73 0.14 -7.03
CA GLY A 149 -15.76 1.21 -6.02
C GLY A 149 -14.38 1.41 -5.37
N THR A 150 -13.73 0.31 -4.97
CA THR A 150 -12.39 0.33 -4.37
C THR A 150 -11.33 0.89 -5.32
N ILE A 151 -11.36 0.47 -6.58
CA ILE A 151 -10.42 0.95 -7.60
C ILE A 151 -10.66 2.43 -7.88
N GLY A 152 -11.91 2.86 -8.04
CA GLY A 152 -12.28 4.26 -8.27
C GLY A 152 -11.86 5.19 -7.13
N TYR A 153 -12.06 4.75 -5.87
CA TYR A 153 -11.57 5.45 -4.69
C TYR A 153 -10.03 5.63 -4.72
N ASN A 154 -9.29 4.54 -4.96
CA ASN A 154 -7.82 4.59 -5.03
C ASN A 154 -7.31 5.46 -6.17
N LEU A 155 -8.03 5.49 -7.29
CA LEU A 155 -7.69 6.33 -8.44
C LEU A 155 -7.84 7.82 -8.10
N ASN A 156 -8.97 8.23 -7.50
CA ASN A 156 -9.16 9.60 -7.01
C ASN A 156 -8.06 10.03 -6.04
N ALA A 157 -7.73 9.15 -5.09
CA ALA A 157 -6.65 9.38 -4.14
C ALA A 157 -5.28 9.52 -4.84
N GLY A 158 -5.02 8.70 -5.87
CA GLY A 158 -3.81 8.76 -6.69
C GLY A 158 -3.67 10.07 -7.45
N ILE A 159 -4.75 10.53 -8.08
CA ILE A 159 -4.80 11.82 -8.80
C ILE A 159 -4.47 12.97 -7.85
N LEU A 160 -5.11 13.03 -6.68
CA LEU A 160 -4.85 14.07 -5.69
C LEU A 160 -3.42 14.04 -5.18
N ARG A 161 -2.86 12.85 -4.93
CA ARG A 161 -1.45 12.72 -4.55
C ARG A 161 -0.51 13.27 -5.64
N GLY A 162 -0.77 12.97 -6.91
CA GLY A 162 -0.02 13.52 -8.04
C GLY A 162 -0.08 15.04 -8.12
N LEU A 163 -1.23 15.64 -7.84
CA LEU A 163 -1.45 17.07 -7.75
C LEU A 163 -0.91 17.72 -6.46
N GLY A 164 -0.29 16.95 -5.57
CA GLY A 164 0.30 17.46 -4.33
C GLY A 164 -0.68 17.67 -3.18
N ASN A 165 -1.85 16.99 -3.19
CA ASN A 165 -2.86 17.13 -2.15
C ASN A 165 -3.09 15.81 -1.38
N SER A 166 -2.46 15.68 -0.21
CA SER A 166 -2.67 14.55 0.70
C SER A 166 -3.80 14.77 1.72
N ARG A 167 -4.15 16.02 2.01
CA ARG A 167 -5.21 16.33 3.00
C ARG A 167 -6.58 15.89 2.52
N THR A 168 -6.90 16.16 1.25
CA THR A 168 -8.17 15.72 0.68
C THR A 168 -8.24 14.20 0.55
N THR A 169 -7.10 13.55 0.30
CA THR A 169 -7.01 12.07 0.32
C THR A 169 -7.36 11.51 1.71
N LEU A 170 -6.87 12.14 2.79
CA LEU A 170 -7.24 11.78 4.15
C LEU A 170 -8.75 11.98 4.41
N LEU A 171 -9.32 13.08 3.91
CA LEU A 171 -10.77 13.33 4.03
C LEU A 171 -11.60 12.21 3.38
N PHE A 172 -11.22 11.77 2.17
CA PHE A 172 -11.91 10.67 1.49
C PHE A 172 -11.83 9.36 2.28
N LEU A 173 -10.66 9.10 2.87
CA LEU A 173 -10.48 7.93 3.73
C LEU A 173 -11.34 8.03 5.00
N ALA A 174 -11.38 9.20 5.65
CA ALA A 174 -12.20 9.40 6.85
C ALA A 174 -13.70 9.19 6.56
N VAL A 175 -14.19 9.74 5.43
CA VAL A 175 -15.57 9.52 4.99
C VAL A 175 -15.83 8.04 4.75
N SER A 176 -14.95 7.34 4.03
CA SER A 176 -15.07 5.90 3.78
C SER A 176 -15.10 5.09 5.08
N THR A 177 -14.19 5.39 6.00
CA THR A 177 -14.07 4.68 7.29
C THR A 177 -15.29 4.86 8.17
N ILE A 178 -15.74 6.11 8.36
CA ILE A 178 -16.92 6.39 9.19
C ILE A 178 -18.16 5.73 8.60
N LEU A 179 -18.34 5.87 7.29
CA LEU A 179 -19.49 5.29 6.60
C LEU A 179 -19.47 3.76 6.69
N ASN A 180 -18.30 3.15 6.51
CA ASN A 180 -18.18 1.69 6.63
C ASN A 180 -18.54 1.20 8.04
N ILE A 181 -17.97 1.81 9.10
CA ILE A 181 -18.28 1.43 10.49
C ILE A 181 -19.80 1.54 10.76
N VAL A 182 -20.43 2.63 10.31
CA VAL A 182 -21.89 2.81 10.49
C VAL A 182 -22.68 1.73 9.73
N LEU A 183 -22.29 1.44 8.51
CA LEU A 183 -22.95 0.42 7.68
C LEU A 183 -22.70 -1.00 8.20
N ASP A 184 -21.51 -1.31 8.71
CA ASP A 184 -21.21 -2.60 9.35
C ASP A 184 -22.14 -2.84 10.54
N LEU A 185 -22.23 -1.86 11.44
CA LEU A 185 -23.13 -1.95 12.59
C LEU A 185 -24.62 -2.08 12.15
N LEU A 186 -25.04 -1.32 11.15
CA LEU A 186 -26.38 -1.37 10.62
C LEU A 186 -26.71 -2.75 10.00
N PHE A 187 -25.85 -3.25 9.10
CA PHE A 187 -26.13 -4.48 8.37
C PHE A 187 -25.92 -5.72 9.23
N VAL A 188 -25.00 -5.70 10.18
CA VAL A 188 -24.74 -6.83 11.07
C VAL A 188 -25.71 -6.87 12.25
N LEU A 189 -25.90 -5.74 12.97
CA LEU A 189 -26.70 -5.72 14.20
C LEU A 189 -28.20 -5.59 13.93
N VAL A 190 -28.59 -4.70 13.00
CA VAL A 190 -30.00 -4.41 12.74
C VAL A 190 -30.59 -5.38 11.72
N PHE A 191 -29.92 -5.53 10.55
CA PHE A 191 -30.43 -6.38 9.48
C PHE A 191 -29.98 -7.85 9.61
N ARG A 192 -28.98 -8.15 10.44
CA ARG A 192 -28.47 -9.50 10.71
C ARG A 192 -28.01 -10.24 9.45
N TRP A 193 -27.38 -9.50 8.51
CA TRP A 193 -26.90 -10.06 7.24
C TRP A 193 -25.57 -10.84 7.36
N GLY A 194 -25.00 -10.95 8.56
CA GLY A 194 -23.77 -11.70 8.80
C GLY A 194 -22.61 -11.22 7.92
N VAL A 195 -21.85 -12.15 7.37
CA VAL A 195 -20.67 -11.88 6.51
C VAL A 195 -21.03 -11.08 5.25
N PHE A 196 -22.19 -11.36 4.65
CA PHE A 196 -22.70 -10.58 3.52
C PHE A 196 -22.82 -9.10 3.87
N GLY A 197 -23.34 -8.80 5.07
CA GLY A 197 -23.51 -7.42 5.56
C GLY A 197 -22.17 -6.67 5.64
N VAL A 198 -21.15 -7.29 6.20
CA VAL A 198 -19.79 -6.70 6.31
C VAL A 198 -19.20 -6.44 4.92
N ALA A 199 -19.24 -7.44 4.04
CA ALA A 199 -18.73 -7.30 2.67
C ALA A 199 -19.48 -6.20 1.91
N PHE A 200 -20.80 -6.14 2.07
CA PHE A 200 -21.66 -5.16 1.40
C PHE A 200 -21.42 -3.74 1.95
N ALA A 201 -21.25 -3.58 3.27
CA ALA A 201 -20.90 -2.31 3.89
C ALA A 201 -19.59 -1.75 3.32
N THR A 202 -18.57 -2.61 3.19
CA THR A 202 -17.26 -2.23 2.61
C THR A 202 -17.40 -1.71 1.19
N ILE A 203 -18.08 -2.43 0.31
CA ILE A 203 -18.20 -1.99 -1.09
C ILE A 203 -19.06 -0.73 -1.25
N VAL A 204 -20.12 -0.59 -0.45
CA VAL A 204 -20.99 0.60 -0.45
C VAL A 204 -20.20 1.82 0.05
N ALA A 205 -19.48 1.69 1.18
CA ALA A 205 -18.65 2.76 1.70
C ALA A 205 -17.57 3.22 0.71
N GLN A 206 -16.90 2.29 0.02
CA GLN A 206 -15.92 2.58 -1.01
C GLN A 206 -16.55 3.26 -2.25
N ALA A 207 -17.70 2.78 -2.72
CA ALA A 207 -18.41 3.36 -3.85
C ALA A 207 -18.89 4.79 -3.54
N ILE A 208 -19.48 5.03 -2.37
CA ILE A 208 -19.92 6.38 -1.94
C ILE A 208 -18.69 7.30 -1.82
N SER A 209 -17.60 6.82 -1.23
CA SER A 209 -16.36 7.61 -1.11
C SER A 209 -15.74 7.94 -2.46
N TRP A 210 -15.80 7.01 -3.42
CA TRP A 210 -15.41 7.27 -4.80
C TRP A 210 -16.25 8.38 -5.45
N LEU A 211 -17.59 8.29 -5.38
CA LEU A 211 -18.51 9.28 -5.93
C LEU A 211 -18.39 10.64 -5.22
N PHE A 212 -18.23 10.63 -3.90
CA PHE A 212 -17.91 11.83 -3.14
C PHE A 212 -16.61 12.48 -3.60
N GLY A 213 -15.54 11.68 -3.76
CA GLY A 213 -14.26 12.14 -4.26
C GLY A 213 -14.34 12.73 -5.66
N LEU A 214 -15.10 12.09 -6.56
CA LEU A 214 -15.34 12.57 -7.92
C LEU A 214 -16.02 13.95 -7.92
N THR A 215 -17.11 14.08 -7.16
CA THR A 215 -17.85 15.34 -7.06
C THR A 215 -17.02 16.45 -6.40
N TYR A 216 -16.24 16.09 -5.37
CA TYR A 216 -15.34 17.04 -4.70
C TYR A 216 -14.25 17.55 -5.63
N ILE A 217 -13.55 16.65 -6.34
CA ILE A 217 -12.47 17.03 -7.28
C ILE A 217 -13.03 17.95 -8.35
N ASN A 218 -14.17 17.62 -8.94
CA ASN A 218 -14.79 18.40 -10.01
C ASN A 218 -15.22 19.81 -9.57
N ARG A 219 -15.67 19.95 -8.32
CA ARG A 219 -16.04 21.26 -7.76
C ARG A 219 -14.85 22.09 -7.29
N ALA A 220 -13.89 21.43 -6.63
CA ALA A 220 -12.73 22.11 -6.05
C ALA A 220 -11.65 22.44 -7.08
N TYR A 221 -11.51 21.63 -8.14
CA TYR A 221 -10.46 21.73 -9.15
C TYR A 221 -11.03 21.63 -10.58
N PRO A 222 -11.80 22.63 -11.06
CA PRO A 222 -12.44 22.61 -12.37
C PRO A 222 -11.46 22.40 -13.53
N ASP A 223 -10.22 22.92 -13.39
CA ASP A 223 -9.15 22.73 -14.38
C ASP A 223 -8.73 21.27 -14.57
N PHE A 224 -8.93 20.44 -13.54
CA PHE A 224 -8.59 19.02 -13.48
C PHE A 224 -9.84 18.15 -13.28
N ALA A 225 -11.00 18.64 -13.74
CA ALA A 225 -12.26 17.92 -13.58
C ALA A 225 -12.22 16.55 -14.25
N ILE A 226 -12.65 15.55 -13.50
CA ILE A 226 -12.72 14.15 -13.94
C ILE A 226 -14.03 13.95 -14.71
N ARG A 227 -13.94 13.39 -15.92
CA ARG A 227 -15.07 13.11 -16.81
C ARG A 227 -15.12 11.61 -17.12
N PRO A 228 -15.73 10.76 -16.25
CA PRO A 228 -15.64 9.30 -16.36
C PRO A 228 -16.08 8.73 -17.71
N PHE A 229 -16.98 9.41 -18.41
CA PHE A 229 -17.59 8.92 -19.66
C PHE A 229 -17.19 9.74 -20.89
N CYS A 230 -16.11 10.54 -20.83
CA CYS A 230 -15.68 11.27 -22.02
C CYS A 230 -14.86 10.41 -22.99
N PHE A 231 -14.43 9.22 -22.56
CA PHE A 231 -13.67 8.22 -23.32
C PHE A 231 -12.48 8.81 -24.11
N ARG A 232 -11.84 9.85 -23.56
CA ARG A 232 -10.60 10.37 -24.11
C ARG A 232 -9.45 9.47 -23.68
N PHE A 233 -8.76 8.90 -24.65
CA PHE A 233 -7.69 7.96 -24.43
C PHE A 233 -6.48 8.32 -25.27
N ASP A 234 -5.39 8.68 -24.61
CA ASP A 234 -4.08 8.90 -25.22
C ASP A 234 -3.23 7.63 -25.04
N ARG A 235 -2.96 6.94 -26.15
CA ARG A 235 -2.23 5.67 -26.16
C ARG A 235 -0.81 5.80 -25.63
N GLU A 236 -0.13 6.91 -25.91
CA GLU A 236 1.24 7.14 -25.45
C GLU A 236 1.27 7.40 -23.93
N LEU A 237 0.33 8.19 -23.42
CA LEU A 237 0.17 8.41 -21.99
C LEU A 237 -0.19 7.10 -21.28
N PHE A 238 -1.09 6.31 -21.83
CA PHE A 238 -1.43 5.00 -21.26
C PHE A 238 -0.23 4.07 -21.21
N LYS A 239 0.59 4.02 -22.26
CA LYS A 239 1.83 3.23 -22.28
C LYS A 239 2.80 3.68 -21.18
N GLU A 240 2.97 4.98 -20.97
CA GLU A 240 3.82 5.50 -19.87
C GLU A 240 3.22 5.18 -18.49
N ILE A 241 1.90 5.32 -18.31
CA ILE A 241 1.22 4.93 -17.08
C ILE A 241 1.42 3.45 -16.78
N MET A 242 1.26 2.57 -17.79
CA MET A 242 1.44 1.13 -17.65
C MET A 242 2.91 0.74 -17.44
N ARG A 243 3.84 1.44 -18.07
CA ARG A 243 5.30 1.23 -17.86
C ARG A 243 5.71 1.44 -16.41
N ILE A 244 5.09 2.39 -15.73
CA ILE A 244 5.33 2.67 -14.30
C ILE A 244 4.41 1.81 -13.44
N GLY A 245 3.15 1.72 -13.80
CA GLY A 245 2.09 1.13 -13.00
C GLY A 245 2.16 -0.40 -12.92
N LEU A 246 2.36 -1.07 -14.05
CA LEU A 246 2.38 -2.53 -14.07
C LEU A 246 3.51 -3.13 -13.23
N PRO A 247 4.79 -2.68 -13.35
CA PRO A 247 5.83 -3.13 -12.44
C PRO A 247 5.58 -2.77 -10.98
N SER A 248 4.93 -1.62 -10.70
CA SER A 248 4.56 -1.22 -9.34
C SER A 248 3.52 -2.16 -8.73
N GLY A 249 2.49 -2.53 -9.49
CA GLY A 249 1.46 -3.50 -9.07
C GLY A 249 2.04 -4.90 -8.85
N LEU A 250 2.87 -5.37 -9.78
CA LEU A 250 3.58 -6.65 -9.65
C LEU A 250 4.52 -6.67 -8.45
N HIS A 251 5.24 -5.58 -8.18
CA HIS A 251 6.05 -5.43 -6.97
C HIS A 251 5.21 -5.67 -5.70
N MET A 252 4.03 -5.03 -5.60
CA MET A 252 3.14 -5.20 -4.44
C MET A 252 2.64 -6.64 -4.32
N SER A 253 2.27 -7.28 -5.42
CA SER A 253 1.86 -8.69 -5.46
C SER A 253 2.99 -9.62 -5.01
N LEU A 254 4.22 -9.40 -5.48
CA LEU A 254 5.39 -10.20 -5.10
C LEU A 254 5.72 -10.08 -3.61
N VAL A 255 5.58 -8.87 -3.04
CA VAL A 255 5.75 -8.65 -1.59
C VAL A 255 4.73 -9.45 -0.80
N ALA A 256 3.46 -9.45 -1.22
CA ALA A 256 2.40 -10.22 -0.57
C ALA A 256 2.66 -11.72 -0.66
N LEU A 257 2.96 -12.24 -1.86
CA LEU A 257 3.26 -13.65 -2.07
C LEU A 257 4.47 -14.11 -1.24
N GLY A 258 5.55 -13.33 -1.23
CA GLY A 258 6.73 -13.62 -0.42
C GLY A 258 6.43 -13.67 1.08
N SER A 259 5.57 -12.77 1.56
CA SER A 259 5.11 -12.77 2.96
C SER A 259 4.26 -13.98 3.30
N MET A 260 3.37 -14.43 2.38
CA MET A 260 2.57 -15.65 2.54
C MET A 260 3.46 -16.90 2.63
N VAL A 261 4.51 -17.00 1.81
CA VAL A 261 5.45 -18.13 1.85
C VAL A 261 6.21 -18.17 3.17
N VAL A 262 6.65 -17.00 3.67
CA VAL A 262 7.29 -16.90 5.01
C VAL A 262 6.30 -17.28 6.10
N MET A 263 5.05 -16.82 6.04
CA MET A 263 4.00 -17.16 7.01
C MET A 263 3.69 -18.67 7.04
N SER A 264 3.67 -19.32 5.87
CA SER A 264 3.53 -20.78 5.80
C SER A 264 4.62 -21.51 6.57
N LYS A 265 5.88 -21.01 6.51
CA LYS A 265 6.99 -21.57 7.28
C LYS A 265 6.82 -21.31 8.78
N ILE A 266 6.38 -20.12 9.18
CA ILE A 266 6.09 -19.76 10.58
C ILE A 266 5.07 -20.72 11.18
N ASN A 267 3.96 -20.94 10.47
CA ASN A 267 2.88 -21.83 10.91
C ASN A 267 3.35 -23.28 11.14
N SER A 268 4.41 -23.72 10.44
CA SER A 268 4.98 -25.07 10.64
C SER A 268 5.69 -25.28 11.99
N PHE A 269 5.95 -24.19 12.75
CA PHE A 269 6.59 -24.26 14.07
C PHE A 269 5.62 -24.31 15.26
N GLY A 270 4.31 -24.36 14.97
CA GLY A 270 3.27 -24.52 15.99
C GLY A 270 2.63 -23.22 16.46
N HIS A 271 1.64 -23.39 17.33
CA HIS A 271 0.71 -22.31 17.72
C HIS A 271 1.41 -21.14 18.43
N ASP A 272 2.24 -21.42 19.45
CA ASP A 272 2.86 -20.36 20.26
C ASP A 272 3.82 -19.49 19.44
N PHE A 273 4.61 -20.12 18.56
CA PHE A 273 5.51 -19.41 17.66
C PHE A 273 4.75 -18.53 16.66
N THR A 274 3.66 -19.07 16.10
CA THR A 274 2.78 -18.31 15.20
C THR A 274 2.11 -17.15 15.93
N ALA A 275 1.61 -17.35 17.15
CA ALA A 275 1.02 -16.30 17.98
C ALA A 275 2.04 -15.20 18.29
N ALA A 276 3.25 -15.57 18.68
CA ALA A 276 4.36 -14.65 18.95
C ALA A 276 4.70 -13.78 17.73
N TYR A 277 4.82 -14.41 16.55
CA TYR A 277 5.05 -13.70 15.30
C TYR A 277 3.89 -12.74 14.96
N ASN A 278 2.64 -13.17 15.12
CA ASN A 278 1.48 -12.34 14.83
C ASN A 278 1.42 -11.09 15.71
N VAL A 279 1.72 -11.21 17.00
CA VAL A 279 1.80 -10.06 17.91
C VAL A 279 2.98 -9.16 17.55
N GLY A 280 4.18 -9.74 17.36
CA GLY A 280 5.37 -8.99 16.97
C GLY A 280 5.20 -8.24 15.66
N SER A 281 4.57 -8.87 14.65
CA SER A 281 4.31 -8.25 13.35
C SER A 281 3.28 -7.12 13.39
N LYS A 282 2.35 -7.11 14.36
CA LYS A 282 1.45 -5.96 14.58
C LYS A 282 2.23 -4.73 15.07
N LEU A 283 3.15 -4.92 16.03
CA LEU A 283 4.03 -3.84 16.49
C LEU A 283 4.95 -3.34 15.38
N ASP A 284 5.51 -4.26 14.61
CA ASP A 284 6.31 -4.00 13.42
C ASP A 284 5.54 -3.18 12.37
N SER A 285 4.30 -3.55 12.08
CA SER A 285 3.45 -2.79 11.15
C SER A 285 3.23 -1.35 11.59
N MET A 286 3.05 -1.10 12.90
CA MET A 286 2.91 0.26 13.44
C MET A 286 4.22 1.07 13.27
N ALA A 287 5.36 0.43 13.49
CA ALA A 287 6.66 1.06 13.29
C ALA A 287 6.92 1.42 11.81
N PHE A 288 6.33 0.68 10.88
CA PHE A 288 6.46 0.90 9.45
C PHE A 288 5.65 2.10 8.92
N LEU A 289 4.51 2.45 9.51
CA LEU A 289 3.60 3.48 8.98
C LEU A 289 4.26 4.84 8.68
N PRO A 290 5.13 5.40 9.56
CA PRO A 290 5.80 6.66 9.24
C PRO A 290 6.77 6.56 8.07
N ILE A 291 7.51 5.44 7.95
CA ILE A 291 8.41 5.19 6.82
C ILE A 291 7.61 5.14 5.51
N GLN A 292 6.48 4.42 5.51
CA GLN A 292 5.58 4.31 4.37
C GLN A 292 5.02 5.68 3.96
N SER A 293 4.64 6.51 4.93
CA SER A 293 4.07 7.83 4.67
C SER A 293 5.10 8.79 4.08
N LEU A 294 6.34 8.77 4.60
CA LEU A 294 7.47 9.53 4.05
C LEU A 294 7.83 9.07 2.63
N ALA A 295 7.86 7.76 2.41
CA ALA A 295 8.13 7.18 1.10
C ALA A 295 7.04 7.52 0.08
N SER A 296 5.76 7.52 0.48
CA SER A 296 4.67 7.97 -0.38
C SER A 296 4.77 9.47 -0.71
N ALA A 297 5.23 10.29 0.23
CA ALA A 297 5.46 11.71 0.01
C ALA A 297 6.61 11.96 -0.97
N VAL A 298 7.68 11.16 -0.90
CA VAL A 298 8.81 11.33 -1.83
C VAL A 298 8.45 10.97 -3.26
N VAL A 299 7.53 10.02 -3.50
CA VAL A 299 7.03 9.71 -4.86
C VAL A 299 6.46 10.97 -5.52
N ALA A 300 5.53 11.65 -4.86
CA ALA A 300 4.90 12.86 -5.39
C ALA A 300 5.91 14.02 -5.52
N TYR A 301 6.77 14.20 -4.52
CA TYR A 301 7.79 15.23 -4.51
C TYR A 301 8.81 15.05 -5.66
N VAL A 302 9.34 13.83 -5.81
CA VAL A 302 10.28 13.50 -6.88
C VAL A 302 9.60 13.65 -8.23
N GLY A 303 8.38 13.11 -8.40
CA GLY A 303 7.62 13.22 -9.64
C GLY A 303 7.49 14.68 -10.10
N GLN A 304 7.03 15.59 -9.23
CA GLN A 304 6.90 17.00 -9.60
C GLN A 304 8.26 17.66 -9.92
N ASN A 305 9.31 17.39 -9.15
CA ASN A 305 10.63 17.98 -9.39
C ASN A 305 11.36 17.39 -10.61
N MET A 306 11.09 16.12 -10.97
CA MET A 306 11.54 15.51 -12.23
C MET A 306 10.86 16.21 -13.42
N GLY A 307 9.54 16.39 -13.37
CA GLY A 307 8.79 17.15 -14.37
C GLY A 307 9.31 18.56 -14.58
N ALA A 308 9.64 19.26 -13.47
CA ALA A 308 10.23 20.59 -13.49
C ALA A 308 11.72 20.63 -13.84
N LYS A 309 12.37 19.49 -14.10
CA LYS A 309 13.83 19.34 -14.37
C LYS A 309 14.72 19.88 -13.23
N LYS A 310 14.23 19.90 -11.99
CA LYS A 310 14.94 20.42 -10.81
C LYS A 310 15.67 19.30 -10.06
N MET A 311 16.70 18.72 -10.70
CA MET A 311 17.42 17.55 -10.18
C MET A 311 18.06 17.79 -8.79
N ASP A 312 18.55 19.00 -8.51
CA ASP A 312 19.11 19.32 -7.19
C ASP A 312 18.06 19.26 -6.08
N ARG A 313 16.80 19.62 -6.41
CA ARG A 313 15.69 19.48 -5.47
C ARG A 313 15.31 18.03 -5.25
N VAL A 314 15.34 17.22 -6.32
CA VAL A 314 15.14 15.77 -6.20
C VAL A 314 16.14 15.17 -5.20
N ARG A 315 17.44 15.44 -5.38
CA ARG A 315 18.50 14.96 -4.46
C ARG A 315 18.28 15.42 -3.02
N LYS A 316 17.92 16.70 -2.81
CA LYS A 316 17.63 17.27 -1.49
C LYS A 316 16.41 16.59 -0.85
N GLY A 317 15.33 16.37 -1.60
CA GLY A 317 14.14 15.69 -1.09
C GLY A 317 14.41 14.23 -0.71
N VAL A 318 15.12 13.50 -1.56
CA VAL A 318 15.52 12.11 -1.25
C VAL A 318 16.37 12.06 0.01
N ARG A 319 17.36 12.97 0.16
CA ARG A 319 18.19 13.06 1.37
C ARG A 319 17.34 13.33 2.61
N VAL A 320 16.40 14.28 2.56
CA VAL A 320 15.50 14.59 3.69
C VAL A 320 14.69 13.34 4.07
N THR A 321 14.10 12.65 3.08
CA THR A 321 13.31 11.46 3.34
C THR A 321 14.16 10.34 3.95
N LEU A 322 15.35 10.09 3.41
CA LEU A 322 16.29 9.08 3.93
C LEU A 322 16.67 9.37 5.38
N VAL A 323 17.12 10.59 5.67
CA VAL A 323 17.52 10.98 7.04
C VAL A 323 16.35 10.83 7.99
N SER A 324 15.15 11.32 7.62
CA SER A 324 13.96 11.22 8.48
C SER A 324 13.53 9.78 8.73
N SER A 325 13.61 8.91 7.70
CA SER A 325 13.25 7.50 7.83
C SER A 325 14.27 6.71 8.67
N VAL A 326 15.56 7.00 8.51
CA VAL A 326 16.63 6.40 9.33
C VAL A 326 16.52 6.86 10.78
N VAL A 327 16.27 8.15 11.03
CA VAL A 327 16.04 8.67 12.41
C VAL A 327 14.85 7.96 13.03
N TRP A 328 13.74 7.82 12.30
CA TRP A 328 12.58 7.10 12.80
C TRP A 328 12.89 5.62 13.07
N ALA A 329 13.57 4.93 12.15
CA ALA A 329 13.98 3.54 12.33
C ALA A 329 14.90 3.37 13.55
N THR A 330 15.78 4.35 13.82
CA THR A 330 16.62 4.39 15.02
C THR A 330 15.77 4.55 16.29
N VAL A 331 14.76 5.43 16.27
CA VAL A 331 13.84 5.57 17.41
C VAL A 331 13.08 4.26 17.67
N MET A 332 12.72 3.52 16.62
CA MET A 332 12.01 2.23 16.76
C MET A 332 12.87 1.12 17.39
N LEU A 333 14.19 1.27 17.49
CA LEU A 333 15.02 0.35 18.28
C LEU A 333 14.60 0.30 19.75
N VAL A 334 13.88 1.30 20.25
CA VAL A 334 13.27 1.30 21.58
C VAL A 334 12.28 0.14 21.78
N LEU A 335 11.72 -0.41 20.72
CA LEU A 335 10.85 -1.58 20.79
C LEU A 335 11.58 -2.84 21.26
N ILE A 336 12.91 -2.90 21.16
CA ILE A 336 13.71 -4.03 21.62
C ILE A 336 13.60 -4.18 23.15
N PRO A 337 13.99 -3.20 23.97
CA PRO A 337 13.89 -3.31 25.43
C PRO A 337 12.44 -3.30 25.92
N LEU A 338 11.51 -2.69 25.19
CA LEU A 338 10.09 -2.67 25.54
C LEU A 338 9.32 -3.90 25.04
N GLY A 339 9.94 -4.74 24.21
CA GLY A 339 9.31 -5.89 23.58
C GLY A 339 8.55 -6.79 24.54
N PRO A 340 9.15 -7.31 25.61
CA PRO A 340 8.45 -8.17 26.58
C PRO A 340 7.20 -7.51 27.17
N THR A 341 7.29 -6.23 27.55
CA THR A 341 6.15 -5.47 28.12
C THR A 341 5.05 -5.27 27.09
N LEU A 342 5.40 -4.86 25.87
CA LEU A 342 4.42 -4.60 24.80
C LEU A 342 3.71 -5.87 24.34
N ILE A 343 4.44 -6.99 24.25
CA ILE A 343 3.85 -8.27 23.87
C ILE A 343 2.98 -8.82 24.99
N GLY A 344 3.36 -8.59 26.26
CA GLY A 344 2.58 -8.94 27.44
C GLY A 344 1.21 -8.27 27.51
N PHE A 345 0.97 -7.16 26.80
CA PHE A 345 -0.38 -6.60 26.66
C PHE A 345 -1.31 -7.45 25.77
N PHE A 346 -0.76 -8.33 24.94
CA PHE A 346 -1.50 -9.15 24.00
C PHE A 346 -1.59 -10.62 24.38
N SER A 347 -0.69 -11.10 25.26
CA SER A 347 -0.64 -12.51 25.67
C SER A 347 0.00 -12.64 27.05
N ASP A 348 -0.62 -13.47 27.91
CA ASP A 348 -0.09 -13.84 29.22
C ASP A 348 0.83 -15.07 29.17
N THR A 349 0.97 -15.72 28.00
CA THR A 349 1.77 -16.93 27.83
C THR A 349 3.26 -16.58 27.77
N PRO A 350 4.10 -17.04 28.72
CA PRO A 350 5.52 -16.70 28.77
C PRO A 350 6.27 -17.05 27.48
N ALA A 351 5.96 -18.20 26.87
CA ALA A 351 6.57 -18.64 25.62
C ALA A 351 6.30 -17.67 24.45
N VAL A 352 5.07 -17.12 24.38
CA VAL A 352 4.68 -16.14 23.36
C VAL A 352 5.39 -14.81 23.58
N ILE A 353 5.49 -14.36 24.85
CA ILE A 353 6.20 -13.12 25.21
C ILE A 353 7.67 -13.22 24.83
N GLU A 354 8.32 -14.31 25.20
CA GLU A 354 9.75 -14.52 24.91
C GLU A 354 10.02 -14.60 23.40
N ALA A 355 9.27 -15.44 22.67
CA ALA A 355 9.45 -15.60 21.23
C ALA A 355 9.15 -14.31 20.45
N GLY A 356 8.14 -13.54 20.87
CA GLY A 356 7.83 -12.25 20.25
C GLY A 356 8.86 -11.17 20.54
N ALA A 357 9.44 -11.15 21.75
CA ALA A 357 10.55 -10.26 22.09
C ALA A 357 11.81 -10.60 21.27
N ARG A 358 12.09 -11.89 21.04
CA ARG A 358 13.16 -12.33 20.12
C ARG A 358 12.91 -11.85 18.69
N TYR A 359 11.67 -11.94 18.20
CA TYR A 359 11.32 -11.40 16.89
C TYR A 359 11.72 -9.93 16.77
N LEU A 360 11.30 -9.08 17.72
CA LEU A 360 11.62 -7.65 17.70
C LEU A 360 13.14 -7.41 17.80
N THR A 361 13.82 -8.17 18.65
CA THR A 361 15.29 -8.07 18.80
C THR A 361 16.03 -8.41 17.50
N CYS A 362 15.55 -9.42 16.76
CA CYS A 362 16.16 -9.83 15.50
C CYS A 362 15.84 -8.88 14.35
N ILE A 363 14.59 -8.37 14.26
CA ILE A 363 14.11 -7.61 13.09
C ILE A 363 14.43 -6.12 13.19
N MET A 364 14.28 -5.49 14.37
CA MET A 364 14.40 -4.03 14.50
C MET A 364 15.74 -3.46 14.03
N PRO A 365 16.91 -4.08 14.25
CA PRO A 365 18.16 -3.55 13.71
C PRO A 365 18.19 -3.45 12.19
N PHE A 366 17.52 -4.38 11.48
CA PHE A 366 17.45 -4.38 10.02
C PHE A 366 16.49 -3.32 9.47
N TYR A 367 15.65 -2.71 10.32
CA TYR A 367 14.77 -1.61 9.91
C TYR A 367 15.51 -0.40 9.38
N LEU A 368 16.74 -0.16 9.84
CA LEU A 368 17.61 0.88 9.30
C LEU A 368 17.85 0.66 7.79
N LEU A 369 18.22 -0.57 7.42
CA LEU A 369 18.46 -0.94 6.01
C LEU A 369 17.18 -0.99 5.20
N PHE A 370 16.11 -1.53 5.80
CA PHE A 370 14.79 -1.56 5.19
C PHE A 370 14.27 -0.15 4.86
N SER A 371 14.43 0.82 5.79
CA SER A 371 13.99 2.20 5.58
C SER A 371 14.71 2.87 4.41
N VAL A 372 16.03 2.64 4.29
CA VAL A 372 16.84 3.14 3.16
C VAL A 372 16.37 2.51 1.84
N MET A 373 16.27 1.19 1.79
CA MET A 373 15.79 0.45 0.62
C MET A 373 14.41 0.97 0.17
N PHE A 374 13.47 1.05 1.10
CA PHE A 374 12.09 1.42 0.82
C PHE A 374 11.99 2.86 0.30
N CYS A 375 12.70 3.82 0.93
CA CYS A 375 12.72 5.22 0.49
C CYS A 375 13.37 5.38 -0.88
N LEU A 376 14.50 4.69 -1.17
CA LEU A 376 15.15 4.77 -2.48
C LEU A 376 14.27 4.18 -3.59
N ASN A 377 13.65 3.02 -3.35
CA ASN A 377 12.74 2.40 -4.31
C ASN A 377 11.56 3.33 -4.65
N ASN A 378 10.96 3.97 -3.65
CA ASN A 378 9.87 4.93 -3.88
C ASN A 378 10.35 6.22 -4.57
N ALA A 379 11.56 6.70 -4.26
CA ALA A 379 12.13 7.85 -4.97
C ALA A 379 12.37 7.55 -6.46
N MET A 380 12.87 6.38 -6.79
CA MET A 380 13.07 5.93 -8.19
C MET A 380 11.72 5.73 -8.89
N GLN A 381 10.72 5.18 -8.20
CA GLN A 381 9.35 5.10 -8.71
C GLN A 381 8.78 6.49 -9.03
N GLY A 382 8.98 7.50 -8.16
CA GLY A 382 8.61 8.88 -8.42
C GLY A 382 9.31 9.48 -9.65
N ALA A 383 10.53 9.05 -9.93
CA ALA A 383 11.25 9.42 -11.15
C ALA A 383 10.73 8.71 -12.42
N GLY A 384 9.85 7.72 -12.28
CA GLY A 384 9.28 6.94 -13.39
C GLY A 384 9.94 5.58 -13.60
N ASP A 385 10.81 5.15 -12.69
CA ASP A 385 11.50 3.86 -12.74
C ASP A 385 10.94 2.89 -11.69
N SER A 386 9.80 2.29 -11.98
CA SER A 386 9.20 1.25 -11.14
C SER A 386 9.75 -0.14 -11.45
N LEU A 387 10.35 -0.34 -12.64
CA LEU A 387 10.87 -1.63 -13.05
C LEU A 387 11.99 -2.10 -12.12
N PHE A 388 12.87 -1.20 -11.72
CA PHE A 388 13.93 -1.51 -10.77
C PHE A 388 13.36 -1.99 -9.42
N SER A 389 12.33 -1.31 -8.89
CA SER A 389 11.70 -1.72 -7.62
C SER A 389 11.13 -3.14 -7.68
N MET A 390 10.53 -3.52 -8.82
CA MET A 390 10.05 -4.88 -9.06
C MET A 390 11.20 -5.90 -9.13
N ILE A 391 12.25 -5.59 -9.87
CA ILE A 391 13.44 -6.46 -9.98
C ILE A 391 14.10 -6.62 -8.62
N ASN A 392 14.25 -5.54 -7.86
CA ASN A 392 14.80 -5.58 -6.51
C ASN A 392 13.96 -6.49 -5.58
N ALA A 393 12.64 -6.43 -5.66
CA ALA A 393 11.77 -7.33 -4.90
C ALA A 393 11.96 -8.81 -5.30
N ILE A 394 12.10 -9.11 -6.60
CA ILE A 394 12.38 -10.48 -7.04
C ILE A 394 13.70 -10.96 -6.46
N LEU A 395 14.76 -10.18 -6.59
CA LEU A 395 16.09 -10.57 -6.13
C LEU A 395 16.15 -10.68 -4.60
N SER A 396 15.75 -9.63 -3.89
CA SER A 396 15.92 -9.55 -2.43
C SER A 396 14.88 -10.39 -1.68
N LEU A 397 13.62 -10.40 -2.13
CA LEU A 397 12.53 -11.06 -1.42
C LEU A 397 12.38 -12.51 -1.84
N ILE A 398 12.28 -12.79 -3.15
CA ILE A 398 11.98 -14.15 -3.63
C ILE A 398 13.26 -15.00 -3.67
N LEU A 399 14.33 -14.50 -4.28
CA LEU A 399 15.55 -15.29 -4.49
C LEU A 399 16.50 -15.33 -3.29
N VAL A 400 16.43 -14.36 -2.40
CA VAL A 400 17.29 -14.32 -1.19
C VAL A 400 16.50 -14.58 0.08
N ARG A 401 15.51 -13.74 0.41
CA ARG A 401 14.80 -13.84 1.70
C ARG A 401 14.10 -15.19 1.88
N VAL A 402 13.32 -15.64 0.89
CA VAL A 402 12.58 -16.91 1.03
C VAL A 402 13.52 -18.10 1.23
N PRO A 403 14.53 -18.36 0.38
CA PRO A 403 15.47 -19.46 0.61
C PRO A 403 16.23 -19.35 1.93
N MET A 404 16.67 -18.13 2.32
CA MET A 404 17.41 -17.92 3.56
C MET A 404 16.56 -18.17 4.81
N VAL A 405 15.27 -17.77 4.77
CA VAL A 405 14.31 -18.08 5.84
C VAL A 405 14.21 -19.60 6.04
N TYR A 406 14.00 -20.37 4.96
CA TYR A 406 13.91 -21.82 5.03
C TYR A 406 15.22 -22.48 5.44
N PHE A 407 16.34 -22.03 4.88
CA PHE A 407 17.67 -22.56 5.20
C PHE A 407 18.01 -22.37 6.67
N LEU A 408 17.90 -21.12 7.19
CA LEU A 408 18.23 -20.82 8.57
C LEU A 408 17.28 -21.50 9.56
N ALA A 409 15.98 -21.50 9.25
CA ALA A 409 15.00 -22.19 10.08
C ALA A 409 15.25 -23.69 10.20
N ASN A 410 15.60 -24.35 9.10
CA ASN A 410 15.82 -25.80 9.08
C ASN A 410 17.18 -26.18 9.70
N ARG A 411 18.20 -25.33 9.55
CA ARG A 411 19.56 -25.63 9.99
C ARG A 411 19.86 -25.27 11.44
N PHE A 412 19.31 -24.12 11.89
CA PHE A 412 19.67 -23.51 13.17
C PHE A 412 18.47 -23.38 14.13
N GLY A 413 17.25 -23.54 13.64
CA GLY A 413 16.04 -23.45 14.46
C GLY A 413 15.13 -22.25 14.08
N PRO A 414 13.90 -22.22 14.66
CA PRO A 414 12.86 -21.29 14.25
C PRO A 414 13.25 -19.80 14.41
N ASP A 415 13.91 -19.42 15.48
CA ASP A 415 14.28 -18.03 15.74
C ASP A 415 15.24 -17.46 14.68
N TYR A 416 16.09 -18.32 14.10
CA TYR A 416 17.07 -17.89 13.08
C TYR A 416 16.42 -17.51 11.75
N MET A 417 15.17 -17.89 11.50
CA MET A 417 14.46 -17.48 10.27
C MET A 417 14.33 -15.96 10.15
N TYR A 418 14.26 -15.23 11.26
CA TYR A 418 14.15 -13.78 11.28
C TYR A 418 15.38 -13.10 10.66
N TYR A 419 16.57 -13.68 10.83
CA TYR A 419 17.77 -13.19 10.13
C TYR A 419 17.66 -13.39 8.60
N GLY A 420 16.93 -14.40 8.13
CA GLY A 420 16.65 -14.57 6.70
C GLY A 420 15.86 -13.40 6.11
N ILE A 421 14.92 -12.84 6.90
CA ILE A 421 14.20 -11.62 6.54
C ILE A 421 15.17 -10.44 6.45
N GLY A 422 16.02 -10.28 7.47
CA GLY A 422 17.04 -9.22 7.54
C GLY A 422 18.05 -9.29 6.39
N ILE A 423 18.54 -10.48 6.05
CA ILE A 423 19.47 -10.69 4.92
C ILE A 423 18.84 -10.23 3.59
N GLY A 424 17.54 -10.53 3.38
CA GLY A 424 16.81 -10.02 2.23
C GLY A 424 16.83 -8.48 2.16
N TRP A 425 16.65 -7.80 3.29
CA TRP A 425 16.72 -6.34 3.36
C TRP A 425 18.15 -5.79 3.15
N VAL A 426 19.17 -6.49 3.64
CA VAL A 426 20.58 -6.13 3.36
C VAL A 426 20.84 -6.12 1.86
N VAL A 427 20.49 -7.21 1.17
CA VAL A 427 20.69 -7.35 -0.29
C VAL A 427 19.87 -6.29 -1.04
N GLY A 428 18.59 -6.14 -0.70
CA GLY A 428 17.72 -5.14 -1.33
C GLY A 428 18.20 -3.70 -1.12
N CYS A 429 18.72 -3.38 0.07
CA CYS A 429 19.31 -2.08 0.39
C CYS A 429 20.58 -1.84 -0.45
N ALA A 430 21.48 -2.81 -0.50
CA ALA A 430 22.71 -2.71 -1.30
C ALA A 430 22.39 -2.47 -2.78
N LEU A 431 21.47 -3.24 -3.35
CA LEU A 431 21.02 -3.07 -4.73
C LEU A 431 20.41 -1.67 -4.95
N SER A 432 19.56 -1.18 -4.03
CA SER A 432 18.94 0.14 -4.13
C SER A 432 19.98 1.27 -4.08
N ILE A 433 20.99 1.17 -3.20
CA ILE A 433 22.05 2.16 -3.08
C ILE A 433 22.90 2.18 -4.36
N VAL A 434 23.39 1.00 -4.82
CA VAL A 434 24.20 0.89 -6.03
C VAL A 434 23.47 1.46 -7.24
N TYR A 435 22.19 1.09 -7.41
CA TYR A 435 21.39 1.59 -8.52
C TYR A 435 21.10 3.09 -8.43
N TYR A 436 20.82 3.61 -7.26
CA TYR A 436 20.60 5.05 -7.07
C TYR A 436 21.87 5.84 -7.39
N LEU A 437 23.05 5.38 -6.91
CA LEU A 437 24.34 6.01 -7.16
C LEU A 437 24.77 5.93 -8.62
N SER A 438 24.45 4.84 -9.34
CA SER A 438 24.74 4.72 -10.78
C SER A 438 24.05 5.80 -11.62
N GLY A 439 22.98 6.39 -11.10
CA GLY A 439 22.22 7.43 -11.79
C GLY A 439 21.39 6.95 -12.99
N HIS A 440 21.26 5.62 -13.22
CA HIS A 440 20.48 5.07 -14.33
C HIS A 440 19.02 5.51 -14.31
N TRP A 441 18.41 5.62 -13.10
CA TRP A 441 17.06 6.11 -12.91
C TRP A 441 16.80 7.50 -13.49
N LYS A 442 17.82 8.32 -13.68
CA LYS A 442 17.71 9.66 -14.30
C LYS A 442 17.40 9.61 -15.79
N ARG A 443 17.64 8.46 -16.46
CA ARG A 443 17.35 8.26 -17.90
C ARG A 443 15.87 8.36 -18.24
N PHE A 444 15.01 8.10 -17.26
CA PHE A 444 13.57 8.22 -17.46
C PHE A 444 13.13 9.67 -17.66
N GLY A 445 13.98 10.63 -17.27
CA GLY A 445 13.86 12.04 -17.65
C GLY A 445 12.56 12.69 -17.23
N SER A 446 12.31 13.88 -17.77
CA SER A 446 11.02 14.52 -17.67
C SER A 446 10.11 13.99 -18.78
N LEU A 447 8.94 13.41 -18.42
CA LEU A 447 7.89 13.09 -19.39
C LEU A 447 7.41 14.33 -20.17
N ALA A 448 7.72 15.51 -19.65
CA ALA A 448 7.42 16.76 -20.33
C ALA A 448 8.25 16.99 -21.63
N ASP A 449 9.29 16.21 -21.85
CA ASP A 449 10.11 16.28 -23.08
C ASP A 449 9.62 15.33 -24.17
N LYS A 450 8.75 14.41 -23.81
CA LYS A 450 8.07 13.47 -24.72
C LYS A 450 6.72 14.01 -25.13
#